data_07f5640f01ffc0d1260ff634a8fdb76c
#
_entry.id   07f5640f01ffc0d1260ff634a8fdb76c
#
_cell.length_a   1.000
_cell.length_b   1.000
_cell.length_c   1.000
_cell.angle_alpha   90.00
_cell.angle_beta   90.00
_cell.angle_gamma   90.00
#
_symmetry.space_group_name_H-M   'P 1'
#
loop_
_entity.id
_entity.type
_entity.pdbx_description
1 polymer ?
#
loop_
_entity_poly.entity_id
_entity_poly.type
_entity_poly.pdbx_seq_one_letter_code
_entity_poly.pdbx_strand_id
1 'polypeptide(L)'
;MPKKCLTKEQILQAAVCVVQQGGPSALSVRHIASVLGCSTQPLYSVFGSFSQLQEELLTFIRRRYLTARCTSYRGFAQAFLRFASEEPELFRFFYLRRRQGNEEPLEDVNEERIVRLLSQNLCMPPEQARQMHRRMQVHCYGLGVMIATGYGAMSREEIDRELTEFLSVMLRHYKGLTDETALAEWLTRSRHLTDDKEVLHEESGKSV
;
A
#
# COMPACT_ATOMS: atom_id res chain seq x y z
N MET A 1 -41.01 -11.70 1.81
CA MET A 1 -40.00 -10.84 1.16
C MET A 1 -38.86 -11.70 0.64
N PRO A 2 -38.45 -11.57 -0.63
CA PRO A 2 -37.33 -12.37 -1.14
C PRO A 2 -36.06 -12.06 -0.30
N LYS A 3 -35.40 -13.11 0.19
CA LYS A 3 -34.11 -12.99 0.87
C LYS A 3 -33.13 -12.33 -0.10
N LYS A 4 -32.69 -11.09 0.19
CA LYS A 4 -31.66 -10.41 -0.57
C LYS A 4 -30.39 -11.26 -0.50
N CYS A 5 -30.01 -11.91 -1.60
CA CYS A 5 -28.78 -12.71 -1.63
C CYS A 5 -27.61 -11.75 -1.58
N LEU A 6 -26.93 -11.70 -0.43
CA LEU A 6 -25.76 -10.85 -0.24
C LEU A 6 -24.56 -11.45 -0.96
N THR A 7 -23.88 -10.66 -1.77
CA THR A 7 -22.64 -11.08 -2.43
C THR A 7 -21.45 -10.97 -1.45
N LYS A 8 -20.39 -11.77 -1.70
CA LYS A 8 -19.13 -11.69 -0.96
C LYS A 8 -18.58 -10.26 -0.93
N GLU A 9 -18.62 -9.58 -2.06
CA GLU A 9 -18.13 -8.21 -2.20
C GLU A 9 -18.93 -7.20 -1.34
N GLN A 10 -20.26 -7.33 -1.30
CA GLN A 10 -21.09 -6.47 -0.44
C GLN A 10 -20.76 -6.63 1.04
N ILE A 11 -20.50 -7.86 1.48
CA ILE A 11 -20.12 -8.12 2.88
C ILE A 11 -18.74 -7.54 3.18
N LEU A 12 -17.75 -7.70 2.28
CA LEU A 12 -16.42 -7.13 2.44
C LEU A 12 -16.45 -5.60 2.43
N GLN A 13 -17.26 -5.00 1.58
CA GLN A 13 -17.46 -3.54 1.56
C GLN A 13 -18.06 -3.02 2.88
N ALA A 14 -19.05 -3.73 3.42
CA ALA A 14 -19.63 -3.40 4.73
C ALA A 14 -18.59 -3.55 5.86
N ALA A 15 -17.75 -4.59 5.79
CA ALA A 15 -16.65 -4.77 6.75
C ALA A 15 -15.63 -3.62 6.68
N VAL A 16 -15.29 -3.14 5.48
CA VAL A 16 -14.47 -1.93 5.29
C VAL A 16 -15.10 -0.73 5.97
N CYS A 17 -16.40 -0.47 5.74
CA CYS A 17 -17.11 0.65 6.37
C CYS A 17 -17.09 0.54 7.91
N VAL A 18 -17.26 -0.67 8.47
CA VAL A 18 -17.18 -0.90 9.92
C VAL A 18 -15.80 -0.50 10.47
N VAL A 19 -14.72 -0.90 9.78
CA VAL A 19 -13.36 -0.54 10.20
C VAL A 19 -13.12 0.96 10.05
N GLN A 20 -13.52 1.57 8.94
CA GLN A 20 -13.36 3.01 8.71
C GLN A 20 -14.04 3.87 9.79
N GLN A 21 -15.22 3.45 10.26
CA GLN A 21 -16.01 4.21 11.22
C GLN A 21 -15.63 3.97 12.68
N GLY A 22 -15.27 2.74 13.03
CA GLY A 22 -15.08 2.34 14.42
C GLY A 22 -13.70 1.74 14.74
N GLY A 23 -12.79 1.76 13.78
CA GLY A 23 -11.45 1.20 13.90
C GLY A 23 -11.42 -0.34 13.89
N PRO A 24 -10.20 -0.92 14.01
CA PRO A 24 -10.00 -2.37 13.98
C PRO A 24 -10.81 -3.15 15.03
N SER A 25 -11.02 -2.58 16.20
CA SER A 25 -11.76 -3.21 17.32
C SER A 25 -13.27 -3.29 17.08
N ALA A 26 -13.81 -2.47 16.20
CA ALA A 26 -15.24 -2.50 15.86
C ALA A 26 -15.60 -3.67 14.94
N LEU A 27 -14.61 -4.29 14.28
CA LEU A 27 -14.86 -5.36 13.32
C LEU A 27 -15.41 -6.62 14.01
N SER A 28 -16.67 -6.89 13.76
CA SER A 28 -17.36 -8.10 14.24
C SER A 28 -18.46 -8.52 13.28
N VAL A 29 -18.79 -9.80 13.28
CA VAL A 29 -19.87 -10.33 12.43
C VAL A 29 -21.21 -9.63 12.72
N ARG A 30 -21.49 -9.31 14.00
CA ARG A 30 -22.71 -8.61 14.42
C ARG A 30 -22.76 -7.19 13.86
N HIS A 31 -21.66 -6.48 13.91
CA HIS A 31 -21.60 -5.10 13.41
C HIS A 31 -21.72 -5.05 11.89
N ILE A 32 -21.04 -5.95 11.16
CA ILE A 32 -21.19 -6.07 9.71
C ILE A 32 -22.66 -6.40 9.35
N ALA A 33 -23.28 -7.35 10.04
CA ALA A 33 -24.67 -7.72 9.80
C ALA A 33 -25.63 -6.54 10.07
N SER A 34 -25.36 -5.74 11.11
CA SER A 34 -26.12 -4.52 11.41
C SER A 34 -26.03 -3.50 10.28
N VAL A 35 -24.83 -3.24 9.75
CA VAL A 35 -24.62 -2.33 8.59
C VAL A 35 -25.38 -2.82 7.35
N LEU A 36 -25.44 -4.14 7.14
CA LEU A 36 -26.16 -4.74 6.01
C LEU A 36 -27.67 -4.87 6.22
N GLY A 37 -28.17 -4.60 7.42
CA GLY A 37 -29.59 -4.79 7.77
C GLY A 37 -30.05 -6.25 7.70
N CYS A 38 -29.17 -7.21 8.08
CA CYS A 38 -29.45 -8.64 8.01
C CYS A 38 -29.06 -9.38 9.29
N SER A 39 -29.38 -10.68 9.37
CA SER A 39 -28.85 -11.57 10.42
C SER A 39 -27.39 -11.95 10.12
N THR A 40 -26.69 -12.56 11.10
CA THR A 40 -25.31 -13.04 10.93
C THR A 40 -25.20 -14.29 10.05
N GLN A 41 -26.27 -15.02 9.84
CA GLN A 41 -26.29 -16.28 9.11
C GLN A 41 -25.76 -16.17 7.66
N PRO A 42 -26.12 -15.14 6.84
CA PRO A 42 -25.56 -14.99 5.50
C PRO A 42 -24.05 -14.84 5.48
N LEU A 43 -23.47 -14.18 6.49
CA LEU A 43 -22.03 -13.98 6.57
C LEU A 43 -21.30 -15.34 6.77
N TYR A 44 -21.81 -16.16 7.68
CA TYR A 44 -21.27 -17.51 7.89
C TYR A 44 -21.50 -18.43 6.69
N SER A 45 -22.62 -18.28 5.99
CA SER A 45 -22.87 -19.05 4.76
C SER A 45 -21.87 -18.74 3.64
N VAL A 46 -21.39 -17.49 3.56
CA VAL A 46 -20.44 -17.03 2.50
C VAL A 46 -18.99 -17.32 2.88
N PHE A 47 -18.61 -17.13 4.14
CA PHE A 47 -17.20 -17.18 4.57
C PHE A 47 -16.86 -18.38 5.46
N GLY A 48 -17.84 -19.13 5.95
CA GLY A 48 -17.65 -20.24 6.87
C GLY A 48 -17.27 -19.82 8.28
N SER A 49 -16.28 -18.94 8.45
CA SER A 49 -15.83 -18.44 9.75
C SER A 49 -15.49 -16.95 9.72
N PHE A 50 -15.38 -16.35 10.92
CA PHE A 50 -14.95 -14.96 11.04
C PHE A 50 -13.48 -14.78 10.64
N SER A 51 -12.62 -15.76 10.93
CA SER A 51 -11.21 -15.74 10.50
C SER A 51 -11.09 -15.70 8.99
N GLN A 52 -11.85 -16.53 8.26
CA GLN A 52 -11.87 -16.51 6.80
C GLN A 52 -12.37 -15.17 6.25
N LEU A 53 -13.39 -14.56 6.88
CA LEU A 53 -13.85 -13.22 6.50
C LEU A 53 -12.71 -12.19 6.70
N GLN A 54 -11.96 -12.26 7.80
CA GLN A 54 -10.83 -11.36 8.05
C GLN A 54 -9.70 -11.52 7.01
N GLU A 55 -9.34 -12.74 6.67
CA GLU A 55 -8.32 -13.02 5.63
C GLU A 55 -8.74 -12.48 4.25
N GLU A 56 -9.99 -12.69 3.90
CA GLU A 56 -10.56 -12.17 2.65
C GLU A 56 -10.67 -10.64 2.66
N LEU A 57 -10.94 -10.04 3.83
CA LEU A 57 -10.95 -8.60 4.00
C LEU A 57 -9.55 -8.01 3.81
N LEU A 58 -8.50 -8.64 4.33
CA LEU A 58 -7.12 -8.23 4.10
C LEU A 58 -6.76 -8.29 2.61
N THR A 59 -7.17 -9.37 1.93
CA THR A 59 -6.97 -9.52 0.49
C THR A 59 -7.74 -8.44 -0.31
N PHE A 60 -8.97 -8.13 0.11
CA PHE A 60 -9.79 -7.09 -0.49
C PHE A 60 -9.16 -5.70 -0.34
N ILE A 61 -8.68 -5.36 0.88
CA ILE A 61 -8.00 -4.09 1.17
C ILE A 61 -6.71 -3.99 0.35
N ARG A 62 -5.88 -5.05 0.32
CA ARG A 62 -4.65 -5.10 -0.48
C ARG A 62 -4.93 -4.76 -1.95
N ARG A 63 -5.90 -5.45 -2.55
CA ARG A 63 -6.25 -5.27 -3.95
C ARG A 63 -6.81 -3.88 -4.26
N ARG A 64 -7.60 -3.30 -3.35
CA ARG A 64 -8.28 -2.03 -3.56
C ARG A 64 -7.40 -0.81 -3.29
N TYR A 65 -6.55 -0.86 -2.26
CA TYR A 65 -5.83 0.31 -1.76
C TYR A 65 -4.31 0.22 -1.96
N LEU A 66 -3.73 -0.99 -2.03
CA LEU A 66 -2.28 -1.17 -2.02
C LEU A 66 -1.72 -1.61 -3.38
N THR A 67 -2.54 -2.13 -4.30
CA THR A 67 -2.12 -2.39 -5.68
C THR A 67 -2.09 -1.07 -6.43
N ALA A 68 -0.96 -0.38 -6.34
CA ALA A 68 -0.81 0.93 -6.95
C ALA A 68 -0.47 0.82 -8.44
N ARG A 69 -1.22 1.54 -9.27
CA ARG A 69 -0.88 1.78 -10.68
C ARG A 69 0.10 2.95 -10.78
N CYS A 70 1.19 2.89 -10.01
CA CYS A 70 2.20 3.92 -10.04
C CYS A 70 3.24 3.62 -11.11
N THR A 71 3.64 4.63 -11.85
CA THR A 71 4.66 4.55 -12.88
C THR A 71 6.04 5.00 -12.39
N SER A 72 6.14 5.58 -11.19
CA SER A 72 7.39 6.06 -10.63
C SER A 72 7.66 5.49 -9.25
N TYR A 73 8.94 5.33 -8.91
CA TYR A 73 9.36 4.87 -7.58
C TYR A 73 8.80 5.73 -6.44
N ARG A 74 8.84 7.06 -6.61
CA ARG A 74 8.26 8.00 -5.66
C ARG A 74 6.74 7.83 -5.54
N GLY A 75 6.06 7.55 -6.65
CA GLY A 75 4.62 7.33 -6.68
C GLY A 75 4.16 6.17 -5.79
N PHE A 76 4.96 5.09 -5.70
CA PHE A 76 4.64 3.97 -4.78
C PHE A 76 4.71 4.40 -3.31
N ALA A 77 5.75 5.14 -2.91
CA ALA A 77 5.87 5.66 -1.55
C ALA A 77 4.74 6.64 -1.22
N GLN A 78 4.43 7.56 -2.13
CA GLN A 78 3.32 8.51 -1.97
C GLN A 78 1.96 7.81 -1.86
N ALA A 79 1.71 6.76 -2.65
CA ALA A 79 0.46 5.99 -2.57
C ALA A 79 0.31 5.28 -1.22
N PHE A 80 1.40 4.72 -0.68
CA PHE A 80 1.43 4.08 0.63
C PHE A 80 1.14 5.10 1.75
N LEU A 81 1.81 6.25 1.75
CA LEU A 81 1.63 7.28 2.79
C LEU A 81 0.26 7.98 2.67
N ARG A 82 -0.27 8.12 1.46
CA ARG A 82 -1.63 8.59 1.24
C ARG A 82 -2.66 7.62 1.83
N PHE A 83 -2.48 6.31 1.67
CA PHE A 83 -3.35 5.32 2.32
C PHE A 83 -3.32 5.46 3.84
N ALA A 84 -2.16 5.71 4.45
CA ALA A 84 -2.06 5.98 5.89
C ALA A 84 -2.79 7.25 6.32
N SER A 85 -2.79 8.29 5.49
CA SER A 85 -3.42 9.59 5.77
C SER A 85 -4.93 9.60 5.50
N GLU A 86 -5.36 9.03 4.37
CA GLU A 86 -6.77 9.05 3.95
C GLU A 86 -7.61 7.96 4.59
N GLU A 87 -6.97 6.83 4.95
CA GLU A 87 -7.63 5.65 5.50
C GLU A 87 -6.91 5.12 6.76
N PRO A 88 -6.73 5.96 7.80
CA PRO A 88 -5.90 5.62 8.97
C PRO A 88 -6.40 4.37 9.70
N GLU A 89 -7.71 4.16 9.81
CA GLU A 89 -8.25 2.98 10.49
C GLU A 89 -8.04 1.69 9.68
N LEU A 90 -8.13 1.76 8.36
CA LEU A 90 -7.80 0.63 7.49
C LEU A 90 -6.30 0.34 7.49
N PHE A 91 -5.46 1.39 7.52
CA PHE A 91 -4.02 1.25 7.67
C PHE A 91 -3.67 0.54 8.99
N ARG A 92 -4.27 0.96 10.11
CA ARG A 92 -4.09 0.34 11.43
C ARG A 92 -4.55 -1.12 11.42
N PHE A 93 -5.71 -1.40 10.85
CA PHE A 93 -6.23 -2.77 10.71
C PHE A 93 -5.30 -3.66 9.90
N PHE A 94 -4.73 -3.15 8.81
CA PHE A 94 -3.91 -3.93 7.88
C PHE A 94 -2.49 -4.13 8.41
N TYR A 95 -1.84 -3.08 8.90
CA TYR A 95 -0.42 -3.06 9.22
C TYR A 95 -0.09 -3.17 10.71
N LEU A 96 -0.95 -2.69 11.62
CA LEU A 96 -0.65 -2.63 13.05
C LEU A 96 -1.30 -3.76 13.86
N ARG A 97 -1.98 -4.70 13.21
CA ARG A 97 -2.51 -5.88 13.88
C ARG A 97 -1.38 -6.82 14.34
N ARG A 98 -1.58 -7.49 15.46
CA ARG A 98 -0.70 -8.57 15.89
C ARG A 98 -0.88 -9.76 14.95
N ARG A 99 0.20 -10.20 14.30
CA ARG A 99 0.20 -11.39 13.45
C ARG A 99 0.26 -12.64 14.31
N GLN A 100 -0.39 -13.70 13.86
CA GLN A 100 -0.24 -15.03 14.45
C GLN A 100 0.98 -15.72 13.83
N GLY A 101 1.68 -16.57 14.63
CA GLY A 101 3.02 -17.07 14.26
C GLY A 101 3.17 -17.86 12.96
N ASN A 102 2.05 -18.25 12.33
CA ASN A 102 2.04 -19.00 11.07
C ASN A 102 1.62 -18.11 9.86
N GLU A 103 1.40 -16.82 10.06
CA GLU A 103 1.07 -15.92 8.94
C GLU A 103 2.34 -15.57 8.16
N GLU A 104 2.29 -15.78 6.84
CA GLU A 104 3.36 -15.31 5.96
C GLU A 104 3.56 -13.79 6.07
N PRO A 105 4.81 -13.31 5.93
CA PRO A 105 5.08 -11.88 5.86
C PRO A 105 4.17 -11.22 4.83
N LEU A 106 3.71 -9.98 5.11
CA LEU A 106 3.02 -9.21 4.07
C LEU A 106 4.03 -8.93 2.97
N GLU A 107 3.89 -9.66 1.88
CA GLU A 107 4.64 -9.37 0.67
C GLU A 107 4.18 -8.01 0.11
N ASP A 108 5.15 -7.20 -0.29
CA ASP A 108 4.85 -6.02 -1.09
C ASP A 108 4.49 -6.47 -2.50
N VAL A 109 3.21 -6.33 -2.84
CA VAL A 109 2.69 -6.70 -4.18
C VAL A 109 3.40 -5.96 -5.33
N ASN A 110 4.14 -4.92 -5.03
CA ASN A 110 4.86 -4.10 -6.00
C ASN A 110 6.37 -4.36 -5.99
N GLU A 111 6.90 -5.21 -5.09
CA GLU A 111 8.35 -5.39 -4.88
C GLU A 111 9.09 -5.75 -6.15
N GLU A 112 8.65 -6.76 -6.88
CA GLU A 112 9.34 -7.19 -8.10
C GLU A 112 9.37 -6.11 -9.17
N ARG A 113 8.28 -5.36 -9.31
CA ARG A 113 8.20 -4.24 -10.24
C ARG A 113 9.13 -3.11 -9.82
N ILE A 114 9.15 -2.76 -8.53
CA ILE A 114 10.02 -1.72 -7.98
C ILE A 114 11.49 -2.11 -8.09
N VAL A 115 11.85 -3.36 -7.75
CA VAL A 115 13.22 -3.85 -7.88
C VAL A 115 13.70 -3.77 -9.31
N ARG A 116 12.88 -4.18 -10.28
CA ARG A 116 13.19 -4.06 -11.70
C ARG A 116 13.40 -2.61 -12.12
N LEU A 117 12.50 -1.71 -11.73
CA LEU A 117 12.55 -0.28 -12.00
C LEU A 117 13.84 0.35 -11.43
N LEU A 118 14.17 0.08 -10.18
CA LEU A 118 15.39 0.57 -9.55
C LEU A 118 16.65 0.00 -10.21
N SER A 119 16.67 -1.32 -10.47
CA SER A 119 17.81 -1.99 -11.09
C SER A 119 18.12 -1.41 -12.47
N GLN A 120 17.09 -1.20 -13.30
CA GLN A 120 17.24 -0.66 -14.64
C GLN A 120 17.65 0.82 -14.64
N ASN A 121 16.95 1.64 -13.88
CA ASN A 121 17.17 3.10 -13.90
C ASN A 121 18.43 3.55 -13.16
N LEU A 122 18.81 2.82 -12.11
CA LEU A 122 19.99 3.13 -11.32
C LEU A 122 21.21 2.30 -11.76
N CYS A 123 21.07 1.42 -12.76
CA CYS A 123 22.15 0.54 -13.24
C CYS A 123 22.81 -0.19 -12.05
N MET A 124 22.01 -0.84 -11.21
CA MET A 124 22.50 -1.60 -10.04
C MET A 124 22.02 -3.06 -10.07
N PRO A 125 22.75 -3.98 -9.43
CA PRO A 125 22.32 -5.37 -9.31
C PRO A 125 20.95 -5.47 -8.63
N PRO A 126 20.07 -6.41 -9.05
CA PRO A 126 18.73 -6.57 -8.47
C PRO A 126 18.74 -6.74 -6.94
N GLU A 127 19.76 -7.41 -6.41
CA GLU A 127 19.91 -7.58 -4.95
C GLU A 127 20.15 -6.26 -4.23
N GLN A 128 20.97 -5.37 -4.79
CA GLN A 128 21.15 -4.02 -4.23
C GLN A 128 19.87 -3.19 -4.33
N ALA A 129 19.14 -3.30 -5.46
CA ALA A 129 17.86 -2.65 -5.64
C ALA A 129 16.84 -3.12 -4.59
N ARG A 130 16.79 -4.43 -4.30
CA ARG A 130 15.94 -5.01 -3.25
C ARG A 130 16.30 -4.49 -1.87
N GLN A 131 17.59 -4.42 -1.53
CA GLN A 131 18.05 -3.88 -0.25
C GLN A 131 17.72 -2.39 -0.11
N MET A 132 17.92 -1.60 -1.16
CA MET A 132 17.55 -0.19 -1.20
C MET A 132 16.05 -0.01 -1.00
N HIS A 133 15.23 -0.80 -1.71
CA HIS A 133 13.78 -0.76 -1.57
C HIS A 133 13.35 -1.13 -0.16
N ARG A 134 13.89 -2.21 0.42
CA ARG A 134 13.56 -2.62 1.78
C ARG A 134 13.83 -1.51 2.82
N ARG A 135 14.93 -0.78 2.69
CA ARG A 135 15.23 0.34 3.59
C ARG A 135 14.23 1.49 3.42
N MET A 136 13.86 1.80 2.18
CA MET A 136 12.80 2.78 1.90
C MET A 136 11.46 2.33 2.48
N GLN A 137 11.10 1.05 2.37
CA GLN A 137 9.90 0.51 3.00
C GLN A 137 9.89 0.73 4.51
N VAL A 138 10.98 0.39 5.21
CA VAL A 138 11.08 0.59 6.67
C VAL A 138 10.88 2.06 7.03
N HIS A 139 11.47 2.99 6.26
CA HIS A 139 11.28 4.42 6.43
C HIS A 139 9.81 4.84 6.20
N CYS A 140 9.22 4.43 5.09
CA CYS A 140 7.82 4.71 4.78
C CYS A 140 6.86 4.11 5.82
N TYR A 141 7.17 2.92 6.36
CA TYR A 141 6.39 2.32 7.45
C TYR A 141 6.42 3.19 8.70
N GLY A 142 7.59 3.69 9.09
CA GLY A 142 7.72 4.61 10.22
C GLY A 142 6.84 5.85 10.05
N LEU A 143 6.94 6.51 8.90
CA LEU A 143 6.10 7.67 8.56
C LEU A 143 4.60 7.30 8.54
N GLY A 144 4.23 6.19 7.91
CA GLY A 144 2.85 5.73 7.83
C GLY A 144 2.24 5.46 9.22
N VAL A 145 3.01 4.87 10.14
CA VAL A 145 2.57 4.68 11.53
C VAL A 145 2.35 6.01 12.23
N MET A 146 3.28 6.95 12.12
CA MET A 146 3.15 8.29 12.72
C MET A 146 1.89 9.01 12.21
N ILE A 147 1.66 8.98 10.90
CA ILE A 147 0.48 9.59 10.27
C ILE A 147 -0.81 8.90 10.75
N ALA A 148 -0.90 7.58 10.62
CA ALA A 148 -2.13 6.84 10.93
C ALA A 148 -2.49 6.79 12.42
N THR A 149 -1.52 7.05 13.32
CA THR A 149 -1.75 7.13 14.77
C THR A 149 -1.94 8.55 15.29
N GLY A 150 -1.79 9.55 14.42
CA GLY A 150 -1.87 10.95 14.81
C GLY A 150 -0.68 11.45 15.63
N TYR A 151 0.40 10.66 15.74
CA TYR A 151 1.61 11.07 16.45
C TYR A 151 2.32 12.24 15.77
N GLY A 152 2.25 12.32 14.43
CA GLY A 152 2.80 13.42 13.65
C GLY A 152 1.92 13.66 12.42
N ALA A 153 1.20 14.79 12.41
CA ALA A 153 0.55 15.26 11.20
C ALA A 153 1.61 15.80 10.25
N MET A 154 1.60 15.33 8.99
CA MET A 154 2.52 15.79 7.95
C MET A 154 1.72 16.27 6.74
N SER A 155 2.04 17.44 6.25
CA SER A 155 1.52 17.95 4.98
C SER A 155 2.11 17.14 3.81
N ARG A 156 1.52 17.27 2.63
CA ARG A 156 2.06 16.62 1.41
C ARG A 156 3.48 17.10 1.12
N GLU A 157 3.75 18.37 1.33
CA GLU A 157 5.05 19.00 1.13
C GLU A 157 6.11 18.46 2.10
N GLU A 158 5.72 18.23 3.36
CA GLU A 158 6.60 17.63 4.36
C GLU A 158 6.90 16.17 4.03
N ILE A 159 5.91 15.38 3.64
CA ILE A 159 6.09 14.00 3.17
C ILE A 159 7.02 13.98 1.96
N ASP A 160 6.82 14.85 0.99
CA ASP A 160 7.63 14.93 -0.22
C ASP A 160 9.08 15.30 0.07
N ARG A 161 9.31 16.22 1.01
CA ARG A 161 10.64 16.61 1.46
C ARG A 161 11.33 15.44 2.16
N GLU A 162 10.67 14.79 3.10
CA GLU A 162 11.20 13.65 3.84
C GLU A 162 11.58 12.48 2.91
N LEU A 163 10.71 12.14 1.96
CA LEU A 163 11.02 11.12 0.96
C LEU A 163 12.21 11.51 0.07
N THR A 164 12.35 12.79 -0.26
CA THR A 164 13.47 13.30 -1.06
C THR A 164 14.77 13.25 -0.30
N GLU A 165 14.77 13.66 0.96
CA GLU A 165 15.94 13.62 1.85
C GLU A 165 16.41 12.18 2.08
N PHE A 166 15.49 11.27 2.39
CA PHE A 166 15.86 9.88 2.59
C PHE A 166 16.35 9.22 1.30
N LEU A 167 15.73 9.51 0.15
CA LEU A 167 16.22 9.03 -1.16
C LEU A 167 17.64 9.55 -1.44
N SER A 168 17.94 10.80 -1.09
CA SER A 168 19.28 11.38 -1.23
C SER A 168 20.33 10.57 -0.46
N VAL A 169 20.02 10.20 0.78
CA VAL A 169 20.90 9.35 1.61
C VAL A 169 21.10 7.98 0.94
N MET A 170 20.01 7.38 0.41
CA MET A 170 20.10 6.09 -0.28
C MET A 170 20.96 6.18 -1.55
N LEU A 171 20.77 7.22 -2.37
CA LEU A 171 21.56 7.42 -3.57
C LEU A 171 23.03 7.64 -3.27
N ARG A 172 23.38 8.44 -2.25
CA ARG A 172 24.76 8.60 -1.79
C ARG A 172 25.37 7.26 -1.39
N HIS A 173 24.64 6.46 -0.61
CA HIS A 173 25.14 5.18 -0.13
C HIS A 173 25.31 4.15 -1.27
N TYR A 174 24.29 3.97 -2.13
CA TYR A 174 24.30 2.90 -3.12
C TYR A 174 25.03 3.26 -4.44
N LYS A 175 25.10 4.55 -4.77
CA LYS A 175 25.78 5.04 -5.97
C LYS A 175 27.13 5.70 -5.70
N GLY A 176 27.50 5.86 -4.41
CA GLY A 176 28.75 6.52 -4.03
C GLY A 176 28.80 8.00 -4.43
N LEU A 177 27.63 8.67 -4.50
CA LEU A 177 27.57 10.06 -4.93
C LEU A 177 28.09 10.98 -3.81
N THR A 178 29.16 11.70 -4.11
CA THR A 178 29.75 12.70 -3.20
C THR A 178 29.51 14.13 -3.68
N ASP A 179 29.24 14.31 -4.97
CA ASP A 179 29.00 15.61 -5.60
C ASP A 179 27.51 15.98 -5.54
N GLU A 180 27.23 17.25 -5.18
CA GLU A 180 25.86 17.76 -5.05
C GLU A 180 25.15 17.91 -6.42
N THR A 181 25.91 18.24 -7.46
CA THR A 181 25.36 18.39 -8.82
C THR A 181 24.89 17.04 -9.34
N ALA A 182 25.73 16.01 -9.22
CA ALA A 182 25.38 14.66 -9.59
C ALA A 182 24.18 14.14 -8.77
N LEU A 183 24.10 14.45 -7.47
CA LEU A 183 22.96 14.09 -6.63
C LEU A 183 21.68 14.77 -7.11
N ALA A 184 21.72 16.06 -7.42
CA ALA A 184 20.56 16.80 -7.93
C ALA A 184 20.05 16.24 -9.26
N GLU A 185 20.96 15.85 -10.17
CA GLU A 185 20.59 15.16 -11.42
C GLU A 185 19.89 13.82 -11.15
N TRP A 186 20.43 13.00 -10.23
CA TRP A 186 19.81 11.74 -9.87
C TRP A 186 18.45 11.90 -9.20
N LEU A 187 18.29 12.91 -8.34
CA LEU A 187 17.00 13.23 -7.71
C LEU A 187 15.98 13.69 -8.75
N THR A 188 16.40 14.49 -9.73
CA THR A 188 15.55 14.92 -10.84
C THR A 188 15.12 13.71 -11.67
N ARG A 189 16.06 12.84 -12.04
CA ARG A 189 15.77 11.59 -12.76
C ARG A 189 14.83 10.68 -11.98
N SER A 190 15.00 10.57 -10.65
CA SER A 190 14.15 9.72 -9.81
C SER A 190 12.67 10.12 -9.80
N ARG A 191 12.35 11.38 -10.06
CA ARG A 191 10.97 11.85 -10.23
C ARG A 191 10.30 11.30 -11.48
N HIS A 192 11.11 10.93 -12.48
CA HIS A 192 10.71 10.42 -13.78
C HIS A 192 11.15 8.97 -14.01
N LEU A 193 11.48 8.22 -12.92
CA LEU A 193 11.74 6.80 -13.01
C LEU A 193 10.42 6.09 -13.37
N THR A 194 10.11 6.09 -14.64
CA THR A 194 8.94 5.47 -15.21
C THR A 194 9.32 4.15 -15.87
N ASP A 195 8.39 3.23 -15.88
CA ASP A 195 8.50 1.99 -16.63
C ASP A 195 8.09 2.28 -18.07
N ASP A 196 9.02 2.88 -18.85
CA ASP A 196 8.78 3.36 -20.23
C ASP A 196 8.26 2.29 -21.19
N LYS A 197 8.34 1.01 -20.82
CA LYS A 197 7.86 -0.08 -21.67
C LYS A 197 6.35 -0.34 -21.58
N GLU A 198 5.68 0.03 -20.50
CA GLU A 198 4.22 -0.11 -20.38
C GLU A 198 3.45 1.07 -21.01
N VAL A 199 4.04 2.26 -21.04
CA VAL A 199 3.40 3.45 -21.62
C VAL A 199 3.28 3.35 -23.14
N LEU A 200 4.24 2.72 -23.81
CA LEU A 200 4.23 2.53 -25.28
C LEU A 200 3.19 1.50 -25.77
N HIS A 201 2.68 0.61 -24.89
CA HIS A 201 1.66 -0.34 -25.30
C HIS A 201 0.21 0.17 -25.14
N GLU A 202 -0.03 1.18 -24.31
CA GLU A 202 -1.37 1.80 -24.19
C GLU A 202 -1.66 2.79 -25.33
N GLU A 203 -0.65 3.44 -25.89
CA GLU A 203 -0.84 4.34 -27.04
C GLU A 203 -1.01 3.59 -28.37
N SER A 204 -0.46 2.37 -28.48
CA SER A 204 -0.60 1.55 -29.71
C SER A 204 -1.94 0.82 -29.80
N GLY A 205 -2.72 0.76 -28.73
CA GLY A 205 -4.02 0.05 -28.65
C GLY A 205 -5.24 0.93 -28.97
N LYS A 206 -5.06 2.23 -29.30
CA LYS A 206 -6.16 3.14 -29.59
C LYS A 206 -6.28 3.54 -31.07
N SER A 207 -5.74 2.74 -31.96
CA SER A 207 -5.94 2.93 -33.41
C SER A 207 -6.34 1.60 -34.04
N VAL A 208 -7.61 1.22 -33.94
CA VAL A 208 -8.42 0.53 -34.96
C VAL A 208 -9.89 0.78 -34.62
#